data_dec1decd2a8d2864c97f0b9b44d4ca38
#
_entry.id   dec1decd2a8d2864c97f0b9b44d4ca38
#
_cell.length_a   1.000
_cell.length_b   1.000
_cell.length_c   1.000
_cell.angle_alpha   90.00
_cell.angle_beta   90.00
_cell.angle_gamma   90.00
#
_symmetry.space_group_name_H-M   'P 1'
#
loop_
_entity.id
_entity.type
_entity.pdbx_description
1 polymer ?
#
loop_
_entity_poly.entity_id
_entity_poly.type
_entity_poly.pdbx_seq_one_letter_code
_entity_poly.pdbx_strand_id
1 'polypeptide(L)'
;ARQIPAADRSTQEGKWEKSKFMGVELTGKRLGLIGCGNIGAIVAERARGLKMRVAAYDPYLSDERAAQLGVTKVELDQLFSEADIITLHTPMTDATRNIIDAGAIQKMKAGVRIINCARGGLVDEVALRGALETGHVAGAAFDVFVEEPAKENVLFGAPNFIATPHLGASTSEAQEKVALQVAEQMSDYLLTGAVTNAVNMPSVTAEEAPLLKPYMKLAENLGAFSGQVIGSAIKSISIEFEGLAAEINPAPVVAAALTGVLKPTLTSVNMVSAPAEAQARGIAVTTIKHDRPCDYQTMLRVTVETGERTRTVA
;
A
#
# COMPACT_ATOMS: atom_id res chain seq x y z
N ALA A 1 -2.51 11.46 -24.73
CA ALA A 1 -3.26 12.59 -25.23
C ALA A 1 -2.73 13.08 -26.59
N ARG A 2 -1.40 13.14 -26.79
CA ARG A 2 -0.77 13.80 -27.95
C ARG A 2 0.08 12.88 -28.83
N GLN A 3 0.16 11.59 -28.55
CA GLN A 3 0.91 10.58 -29.34
C GLN A 3 2.39 10.98 -29.61
N ILE A 4 3.03 11.66 -28.68
CA ILE A 4 4.37 12.29 -28.87
C ILE A 4 5.43 11.27 -29.38
N PRO A 5 5.57 10.03 -28.82
CA PRO A 5 6.60 9.11 -29.31
C PRO A 5 6.45 8.73 -30.78
N ALA A 6 5.21 8.55 -31.25
CA ALA A 6 4.93 8.20 -32.63
C ALA A 6 5.12 9.42 -33.57
N ALA A 7 4.71 10.59 -33.12
CA ALA A 7 4.88 11.85 -33.87
C ALA A 7 6.36 12.21 -34.00
N ASP A 8 7.14 12.09 -32.94
CA ASP A 8 8.59 12.31 -32.95
C ASP A 8 9.28 11.37 -33.95
N ARG A 9 9.02 10.06 -33.88
CA ARG A 9 9.59 9.08 -34.82
C ARG A 9 9.27 9.44 -36.28
N SER A 10 7.99 9.73 -36.57
CA SER A 10 7.55 10.10 -37.93
C SER A 10 8.29 11.34 -38.43
N THR A 11 8.46 12.36 -37.57
CA THR A 11 9.15 13.60 -37.94
C THR A 11 10.64 13.35 -38.17
N GLN A 12 11.31 12.57 -37.34
CA GLN A 12 12.73 12.23 -37.52
C GLN A 12 12.98 11.38 -38.78
N GLU A 13 11.98 10.62 -39.24
CA GLU A 13 11.98 9.92 -40.53
C GLU A 13 11.72 10.88 -41.74
N GLY A 14 11.62 12.18 -41.52
CA GLY A 14 11.37 13.18 -42.56
C GLY A 14 9.91 13.27 -43.02
N LYS A 15 8.97 12.66 -42.30
CA LYS A 15 7.53 12.69 -42.61
C LYS A 15 6.87 13.85 -41.88
N TRP A 16 6.03 14.63 -42.59
CA TRP A 16 5.28 15.76 -42.04
C TRP A 16 3.79 15.44 -41.96
N GLU A 17 3.40 14.54 -41.03
CA GLU A 17 2.07 13.93 -40.97
C GLU A 17 1.17 14.61 -39.92
N LYS A 18 1.03 15.94 -39.93
CA LYS A 18 0.32 16.73 -38.90
C LYS A 18 -1.09 16.23 -38.62
N SER A 19 -1.85 15.86 -39.62
CA SER A 19 -3.24 15.40 -39.48
C SER A 19 -3.35 13.99 -38.83
N LYS A 20 -2.32 13.17 -38.93
CA LYS A 20 -2.28 11.81 -38.35
C LYS A 20 -2.21 11.83 -36.83
N PHE A 21 -1.60 12.86 -36.24
CA PHE A 21 -1.35 12.98 -34.81
C PHE A 21 -2.31 13.97 -34.15
N MET A 22 -3.58 13.88 -34.50
CA MET A 22 -4.63 14.66 -33.85
C MET A 22 -4.80 14.19 -32.41
N GLY A 23 -4.51 15.07 -31.44
CA GLY A 23 -4.61 14.77 -30.03
C GLY A 23 -5.91 15.26 -29.37
N VAL A 24 -5.98 15.12 -28.06
CA VAL A 24 -7.05 15.69 -27.23
C VAL A 24 -6.47 16.62 -26.18
N GLU A 25 -7.22 17.66 -25.84
CA GLU A 25 -6.89 18.55 -24.73
C GLU A 25 -7.29 17.96 -23.39
N LEU A 26 -6.59 18.33 -22.34
CA LEU A 26 -6.88 17.87 -20.97
C LEU A 26 -7.89 18.77 -20.25
N THR A 27 -7.92 20.07 -20.60
CA THR A 27 -8.81 21.04 -19.97
C THR A 27 -10.26 20.58 -20.03
N GLY A 28 -10.93 20.56 -18.86
CA GLY A 28 -12.33 20.17 -18.73
C GLY A 28 -12.61 18.67 -18.81
N LYS A 29 -11.61 17.83 -19.15
CA LYS A 29 -11.74 16.38 -19.14
C LYS A 29 -11.87 15.86 -17.71
N ARG A 30 -12.58 14.72 -17.54
CA ARG A 30 -12.69 14.03 -16.27
C ARG A 30 -11.60 12.96 -16.15
N LEU A 31 -10.76 13.12 -15.12
CA LEU A 31 -9.78 12.12 -14.71
C LEU A 31 -10.41 11.24 -13.63
N GLY A 32 -10.46 9.93 -13.85
CA GLY A 32 -10.79 8.92 -12.86
C GLY A 32 -9.52 8.38 -12.20
N LEU A 33 -9.42 8.53 -10.88
CA LEU A 33 -8.36 7.96 -10.06
C LEU A 33 -8.85 6.67 -9.38
N ILE A 34 -8.17 5.56 -9.62
CA ILE A 34 -8.35 4.33 -8.85
C ILE A 34 -7.22 4.25 -7.82
N GLY A 35 -7.55 4.55 -6.57
CA GLY A 35 -6.59 4.77 -5.49
C GLY A 35 -6.22 6.24 -5.32
N CYS A 36 -6.48 6.79 -4.12
CA CYS A 36 -6.23 8.20 -3.78
C CYS A 36 -5.30 8.35 -2.55
N GLY A 37 -4.35 7.41 -2.40
CA GLY A 37 -3.27 7.48 -1.41
C GLY A 37 -2.24 8.56 -1.76
N ASN A 38 -1.00 8.39 -1.31
CA ASN A 38 0.06 9.40 -1.49
C ASN A 38 0.25 9.82 -2.95
N ILE A 39 0.41 8.86 -3.86
CA ILE A 39 0.64 9.17 -5.29
C ILE A 39 -0.63 9.68 -5.95
N GLY A 40 -1.78 9.03 -5.71
CA GLY A 40 -3.06 9.47 -6.28
C GLY A 40 -3.42 10.90 -5.89
N ALA A 41 -3.15 11.32 -4.65
CA ALA A 41 -3.36 12.69 -4.18
C ALA A 41 -2.49 13.72 -4.95
N ILE A 42 -1.21 13.38 -5.17
CA ILE A 42 -0.30 14.23 -5.96
C ILE A 42 -0.79 14.34 -7.41
N VAL A 43 -1.21 13.23 -8.01
CA VAL A 43 -1.75 13.23 -9.38
C VAL A 43 -3.04 14.05 -9.47
N ALA A 44 -3.92 13.96 -8.47
CA ALA A 44 -5.13 14.77 -8.39
C ALA A 44 -4.79 16.27 -8.39
N GLU A 45 -3.84 16.70 -7.55
CA GLU A 45 -3.38 18.08 -7.50
C GLU A 45 -2.86 18.57 -8.85
N ARG A 46 -1.98 17.79 -9.50
CA ARG A 46 -1.41 18.13 -10.81
C ARG A 46 -2.48 18.18 -11.90
N ALA A 47 -3.43 17.25 -11.92
CA ALA A 47 -4.53 17.22 -12.88
C ALA A 47 -5.45 18.43 -12.73
N ARG A 48 -5.74 18.86 -11.49
CA ARG A 48 -6.49 20.09 -11.22
C ARG A 48 -5.74 21.33 -11.72
N GLY A 49 -4.42 21.37 -11.57
CA GLY A 49 -3.57 22.40 -12.15
C GLY A 49 -3.70 22.50 -13.68
N LEU A 50 -3.95 21.37 -14.34
CA LEU A 50 -4.26 21.28 -15.77
C LEU A 50 -5.75 21.54 -16.09
N LYS A 51 -6.53 22.02 -15.11
CA LYS A 51 -7.97 22.32 -15.22
C LYS A 51 -8.83 21.10 -15.58
N MET A 52 -8.40 19.91 -15.17
CA MET A 52 -9.21 18.68 -15.23
C MET A 52 -10.19 18.62 -14.06
N ARG A 53 -11.30 17.91 -14.24
CA ARG A 53 -12.19 17.49 -13.16
C ARG A 53 -11.74 16.13 -12.68
N VAL A 54 -11.52 15.96 -11.36
CA VAL A 54 -10.98 14.72 -10.80
C VAL A 54 -12.05 14.01 -9.98
N ALA A 55 -12.34 12.75 -10.35
CA ALA A 55 -13.12 11.82 -9.56
C ALA A 55 -12.21 10.71 -9.04
N ALA A 56 -12.42 10.25 -7.80
CA ALA A 56 -11.60 9.23 -7.18
C ALA A 56 -12.47 8.10 -6.59
N TYR A 57 -12.08 6.87 -6.86
CA TYR A 57 -12.51 5.67 -6.16
C TYR A 57 -11.38 5.17 -5.27
N ASP A 58 -11.61 5.12 -3.97
CA ASP A 58 -10.72 4.53 -2.99
C ASP A 58 -11.57 4.14 -1.76
N PRO A 59 -11.61 2.85 -1.36
CA PRO A 59 -12.40 2.40 -0.22
C PRO A 59 -12.05 3.08 1.11
N TYR A 60 -10.83 3.61 1.21
CA TYR A 60 -10.30 4.24 2.43
C TYR A 60 -10.33 5.78 2.40
N LEU A 61 -10.82 6.37 1.30
CA LEU A 61 -10.94 7.82 1.18
C LEU A 61 -12.16 8.33 1.95
N SER A 62 -11.95 9.17 2.98
CA SER A 62 -13.06 9.86 3.64
C SER A 62 -13.56 11.05 2.81
N ASP A 63 -14.81 11.47 3.06
CA ASP A 63 -15.41 12.61 2.35
C ASP A 63 -14.68 13.92 2.67
N GLU A 64 -14.21 14.09 3.93
CA GLU A 64 -13.42 15.23 4.36
C GLU A 64 -12.07 15.27 3.59
N ARG A 65 -11.43 14.13 3.46
CA ARG A 65 -10.16 14.03 2.73
C ARG A 65 -10.35 14.29 1.23
N ALA A 66 -11.43 13.79 0.63
CA ALA A 66 -11.80 14.07 -0.76
C ALA A 66 -12.00 15.58 -0.98
N ALA A 67 -12.73 16.25 -0.08
CA ALA A 67 -12.95 17.69 -0.13
C ALA A 67 -11.63 18.47 -0.02
N GLN A 68 -10.72 18.10 0.90
CA GLN A 68 -9.39 18.72 1.03
C GLN A 68 -8.56 18.59 -0.24
N LEU A 69 -8.59 17.44 -0.88
CA LEU A 69 -7.90 17.18 -2.14
C LEU A 69 -8.60 17.82 -3.35
N GLY A 70 -9.84 18.29 -3.18
CA GLY A 70 -10.67 18.85 -4.24
C GLY A 70 -11.01 17.82 -5.32
N VAL A 71 -11.25 16.58 -4.92
CA VAL A 71 -11.70 15.48 -5.78
C VAL A 71 -13.14 15.09 -5.43
N THR A 72 -13.87 14.57 -6.40
CA THR A 72 -15.19 13.97 -6.16
C THR A 72 -15.02 12.49 -5.87
N LYS A 73 -15.37 12.06 -4.66
CA LYS A 73 -15.43 10.63 -4.33
C LYS A 73 -16.61 9.99 -5.07
N VAL A 74 -16.37 8.85 -5.70
CA VAL A 74 -17.37 8.12 -6.50
C VAL A 74 -17.22 6.62 -6.34
N GLU A 75 -18.25 5.87 -6.64
CA GLU A 75 -18.16 4.43 -6.78
C GLU A 75 -17.46 4.02 -8.08
N LEU A 76 -16.88 2.82 -8.12
CA LEU A 76 -16.05 2.36 -9.22
C LEU A 76 -16.78 2.34 -10.56
N ASP A 77 -18.02 1.87 -10.60
CA ASP A 77 -18.84 1.83 -11.82
C ASP A 77 -19.17 3.23 -12.34
N GLN A 78 -19.41 4.18 -11.44
CA GLN A 78 -19.60 5.57 -11.80
C GLN A 78 -18.31 6.17 -12.38
N LEU A 79 -17.15 5.86 -11.78
CA LEU A 79 -15.86 6.30 -12.30
C LEU A 79 -15.66 5.80 -13.73
N PHE A 80 -15.92 4.51 -13.99
CA PHE A 80 -15.79 3.93 -15.33
C PHE A 80 -16.69 4.63 -16.34
N SER A 81 -17.96 4.86 -16.03
CA SER A 81 -18.92 5.46 -16.96
C SER A 81 -18.70 6.93 -17.25
N GLU A 82 -18.02 7.65 -16.37
CA GLU A 82 -17.88 9.11 -16.47
C GLU A 82 -16.47 9.60 -16.85
N ALA A 83 -15.43 8.79 -16.64
CA ALA A 83 -14.06 9.22 -16.88
C ALA A 83 -13.70 9.27 -18.36
N ASP A 84 -12.96 10.30 -18.75
CA ASP A 84 -12.35 10.42 -20.08
C ASP A 84 -10.93 9.83 -20.08
N ILE A 85 -10.28 9.85 -18.93
CA ILE A 85 -8.96 9.26 -18.67
C ILE A 85 -9.01 8.56 -17.32
N ILE A 86 -8.50 7.34 -17.21
CA ILE A 86 -8.41 6.59 -15.97
C ILE A 86 -6.93 6.35 -15.66
N THR A 87 -6.54 6.55 -14.41
CA THR A 87 -5.19 6.24 -13.92
C THR A 87 -5.25 5.49 -12.60
N LEU A 88 -4.37 4.49 -12.46
CA LEU A 88 -4.33 3.58 -11.33
C LEU A 88 -3.19 3.94 -10.37
N HIS A 89 -3.51 3.98 -9.08
CA HIS A 89 -2.57 4.28 -7.98
C HIS A 89 -2.87 3.43 -6.75
N THR A 90 -3.22 2.17 -6.97
CA THR A 90 -3.53 1.18 -5.92
C THR A 90 -2.50 0.04 -5.94
N PRO A 91 -2.24 -0.63 -4.79
CA PRO A 91 -1.43 -1.84 -4.79
C PRO A 91 -2.16 -2.98 -5.52
N MET A 92 -1.40 -3.94 -6.04
CA MET A 92 -1.95 -5.19 -6.56
C MET A 92 -2.19 -6.15 -5.39
N THR A 93 -3.45 -6.51 -5.20
CA THR A 93 -3.94 -7.46 -4.19
C THR A 93 -4.98 -8.38 -4.83
N ASP A 94 -5.47 -9.37 -4.13
CA ASP A 94 -6.54 -10.22 -4.67
C ASP A 94 -7.82 -9.42 -4.98
N ALA A 95 -8.11 -8.36 -4.20
CA ALA A 95 -9.26 -7.48 -4.41
C ALA A 95 -9.08 -6.50 -5.59
N THR A 96 -7.84 -6.19 -5.97
CA THR A 96 -7.53 -5.23 -7.04
C THR A 96 -6.98 -5.89 -8.31
N ARG A 97 -6.77 -7.20 -8.27
CA ARG A 97 -6.37 -7.98 -9.46
C ARG A 97 -7.41 -7.82 -10.55
N ASN A 98 -6.95 -7.42 -11.73
CA ASN A 98 -7.81 -7.16 -12.89
C ASN A 98 -9.02 -6.23 -12.55
N ILE A 99 -8.80 -5.24 -11.68
CA ILE A 99 -9.85 -4.25 -11.36
C ILE A 99 -10.37 -3.55 -12.63
N ILE A 100 -9.55 -3.51 -13.68
CA ILE A 100 -9.95 -3.18 -15.04
C ILE A 100 -9.90 -4.47 -15.86
N ASP A 101 -11.01 -5.19 -15.87
CA ASP A 101 -11.25 -6.37 -16.69
C ASP A 101 -12.08 -6.03 -17.95
N ALA A 102 -12.46 -7.03 -18.72
CA ALA A 102 -13.30 -6.87 -19.92
C ALA A 102 -14.66 -6.21 -19.60
N GLY A 103 -15.27 -6.58 -18.46
CA GLY A 103 -16.56 -6.01 -18.01
C GLY A 103 -16.42 -4.55 -17.59
N ALA A 104 -15.35 -4.20 -16.90
CA ALA A 104 -15.04 -2.82 -16.57
C ALA A 104 -14.80 -1.95 -17.83
N ILE A 105 -14.05 -2.48 -18.79
CA ILE A 105 -13.80 -1.77 -20.06
C ILE A 105 -15.12 -1.51 -20.81
N GLN A 106 -16.05 -2.44 -20.84
CA GLN A 106 -17.35 -2.25 -21.47
C GLN A 106 -18.20 -1.13 -20.84
N LYS A 107 -18.02 -0.87 -19.55
CA LYS A 107 -18.71 0.22 -18.83
C LYS A 107 -18.10 1.60 -19.11
N MET A 108 -16.89 1.64 -19.65
CA MET A 108 -16.18 2.89 -19.90
C MET A 108 -16.71 3.61 -21.13
N LYS A 109 -16.47 4.92 -21.17
CA LYS A 109 -16.76 5.72 -22.37
C LYS A 109 -15.96 5.22 -23.56
N ALA A 110 -16.57 5.18 -24.73
CA ALA A 110 -15.83 5.06 -25.98
C ALA A 110 -14.82 6.19 -26.11
N GLY A 111 -13.59 5.85 -26.43
CA GLY A 111 -12.48 6.81 -26.53
C GLY A 111 -11.78 7.11 -25.20
N VAL A 112 -12.07 6.37 -24.13
CA VAL A 112 -11.35 6.46 -22.86
C VAL A 112 -9.84 6.19 -23.03
N ARG A 113 -9.02 6.72 -22.13
CA ARG A 113 -7.58 6.44 -22.06
C ARG A 113 -7.23 5.84 -20.70
N ILE A 114 -6.34 4.86 -20.69
CA ILE A 114 -5.94 4.15 -19.47
C ILE A 114 -4.45 4.32 -19.22
N ILE A 115 -4.09 4.69 -17.99
CA ILE A 115 -2.70 4.87 -17.56
C ILE A 115 -2.44 3.97 -16.36
N ASN A 116 -1.42 3.12 -16.47
CA ASN A 116 -0.97 2.28 -15.36
C ASN A 116 0.53 2.46 -15.11
N CYS A 117 0.84 3.25 -14.08
CA CYS A 117 2.19 3.41 -13.52
C CYS A 117 2.22 2.91 -12.06
N ALA A 118 1.29 2.03 -11.67
CA ALA A 118 1.18 1.52 -10.31
C ALA A 118 1.78 0.12 -10.19
N ARG A 119 1.05 -0.90 -10.65
CA ARG A 119 1.48 -2.31 -10.59
C ARG A 119 0.94 -3.08 -11.80
N GLY A 120 1.71 -4.08 -12.26
CA GLY A 120 1.21 -5.10 -13.18
C GLY A 120 0.07 -5.91 -12.55
N GLY A 121 -0.82 -6.46 -13.36
CA GLY A 121 -1.95 -7.27 -12.91
C GLY A 121 -3.18 -6.49 -12.43
N LEU A 122 -3.16 -5.16 -12.43
CA LEU A 122 -4.33 -4.32 -12.16
C LEU A 122 -5.28 -4.22 -13.36
N VAL A 123 -4.77 -4.41 -14.55
CA VAL A 123 -5.52 -4.37 -15.81
C VAL A 123 -5.38 -5.72 -16.50
N ASP A 124 -6.48 -6.27 -16.99
CA ASP A 124 -6.44 -7.42 -17.90
C ASP A 124 -5.86 -6.96 -19.25
N GLU A 125 -4.60 -7.36 -19.47
CA GLU A 125 -3.84 -6.95 -20.65
C GLU A 125 -4.42 -7.51 -21.96
N VAL A 126 -5.04 -8.70 -21.92
CA VAL A 126 -5.69 -9.31 -23.09
C VAL A 126 -6.97 -8.55 -23.47
N ALA A 127 -7.80 -8.26 -22.48
CA ALA A 127 -9.02 -7.47 -22.67
C ALA A 127 -8.69 -6.05 -23.17
N LEU A 128 -7.66 -5.42 -22.59
CA LEU A 128 -7.19 -4.11 -23.02
C LEU A 128 -6.68 -4.13 -24.47
N ARG A 129 -5.94 -5.18 -24.88
CA ARG A 129 -5.47 -5.34 -26.27
C ARG A 129 -6.64 -5.31 -27.24
N GLY A 130 -7.68 -6.10 -27.00
CA GLY A 130 -8.87 -6.13 -27.84
C GLY A 130 -9.59 -4.77 -27.89
N ALA A 131 -9.66 -4.07 -26.77
CA ALA A 131 -10.30 -2.75 -26.68
C ALA A 131 -9.50 -1.66 -27.42
N LEU A 132 -8.18 -1.74 -27.45
CA LEU A 132 -7.32 -0.85 -28.25
C LEU A 132 -7.48 -1.13 -29.74
N GLU A 133 -7.58 -2.38 -30.16
CA GLU A 133 -7.76 -2.77 -31.56
C GLU A 133 -9.13 -2.34 -32.13
N THR A 134 -10.17 -2.42 -31.31
CA THR A 134 -11.51 -1.93 -31.69
C THR A 134 -11.65 -0.42 -31.59
N GLY A 135 -10.71 0.27 -30.93
CA GLY A 135 -10.76 1.72 -30.70
C GLY A 135 -11.71 2.15 -29.57
N HIS A 136 -12.33 1.20 -28.85
CA HIS A 136 -13.13 1.53 -27.65
C HIS A 136 -12.26 2.23 -26.60
N VAL A 137 -11.05 1.73 -26.36
CA VAL A 137 -9.98 2.44 -25.64
C VAL A 137 -9.14 3.18 -26.69
N ALA A 138 -9.13 4.50 -26.64
CA ALA A 138 -8.42 5.33 -27.62
C ALA A 138 -6.90 5.34 -27.44
N GLY A 139 -6.39 4.83 -26.34
CA GLY A 139 -4.98 4.68 -26.08
C GLY A 139 -4.68 4.30 -24.62
N ALA A 140 -3.53 3.68 -24.41
CA ALA A 140 -3.06 3.34 -23.08
C ALA A 140 -1.57 3.63 -22.93
N ALA A 141 -1.13 3.85 -21.66
CA ALA A 141 0.27 4.04 -21.32
C ALA A 141 0.61 3.28 -20.04
N PHE A 142 1.56 2.35 -20.14
CA PHE A 142 1.95 1.48 -19.04
C PHE A 142 3.45 1.60 -18.78
N ASP A 143 3.77 1.72 -17.50
CA ASP A 143 5.15 1.67 -16.98
C ASP A 143 5.42 0.34 -16.24
N VAL A 144 4.38 -0.49 -16.05
CA VAL A 144 4.42 -1.73 -15.27
C VAL A 144 3.65 -2.84 -15.96
N PHE A 145 4.07 -4.10 -15.77
CA PHE A 145 3.55 -5.28 -16.45
C PHE A 145 3.36 -6.44 -15.49
N VAL A 146 2.56 -7.45 -15.88
CA VAL A 146 2.34 -8.66 -15.08
C VAL A 146 3.64 -9.41 -14.85
N GLU A 147 4.49 -9.47 -15.88
CA GLU A 147 5.82 -10.06 -15.83
C GLU A 147 6.88 -8.98 -16.08
N GLU A 148 7.81 -8.82 -15.17
CA GLU A 148 8.91 -7.87 -15.26
C GLU A 148 10.25 -8.57 -14.99
N PRO A 149 11.29 -8.35 -15.81
CA PRO A 149 11.37 -7.49 -17.02
C PRO A 149 10.50 -7.98 -18.17
N ALA A 150 9.62 -7.12 -18.70
CA ALA A 150 8.74 -7.43 -19.80
C ALA A 150 9.54 -7.46 -21.13
N LYS A 151 9.95 -8.64 -21.58
CA LYS A 151 10.61 -8.85 -22.88
C LYS A 151 9.58 -9.04 -24.00
N GLU A 152 8.49 -9.73 -23.70
CA GLU A 152 7.34 -9.96 -24.56
C GLU A 152 6.08 -9.65 -23.78
N ASN A 153 5.13 -8.97 -24.39
CA ASN A 153 3.84 -8.68 -23.78
C ASN A 153 2.76 -8.55 -24.85
N VAL A 154 1.55 -9.01 -24.54
CA VAL A 154 0.40 -8.96 -25.44
C VAL A 154 0.07 -7.54 -25.93
N LEU A 155 0.38 -6.51 -25.15
CA LEU A 155 0.14 -5.10 -25.48
C LEU A 155 1.19 -4.51 -26.42
N PHE A 156 2.35 -5.14 -26.56
CA PHE A 156 3.40 -4.60 -27.43
C PHE A 156 2.93 -4.61 -28.90
N GLY A 157 3.14 -3.49 -29.59
CA GLY A 157 2.64 -3.28 -30.94
C GLY A 157 1.13 -2.98 -31.04
N ALA A 158 0.40 -2.87 -29.92
CA ALA A 158 -0.99 -2.44 -29.95
C ALA A 158 -1.12 -0.97 -30.45
N PRO A 159 -2.22 -0.62 -31.12
CA PRO A 159 -2.43 0.75 -31.58
C PRO A 159 -2.53 1.70 -30.39
N ASN A 160 -1.88 2.88 -30.50
CA ASN A 160 -1.90 3.94 -29.47
C ASN A 160 -1.47 3.48 -28.06
N PHE A 161 -0.65 2.44 -27.97
CA PHE A 161 -0.07 1.97 -26.73
C PHE A 161 1.35 2.52 -26.54
N ILE A 162 1.65 2.97 -25.32
CA ILE A 162 2.98 3.44 -24.92
C ILE A 162 3.45 2.58 -23.76
N ALA A 163 4.67 2.05 -23.85
CA ALA A 163 5.32 1.26 -22.81
C ALA A 163 6.62 1.92 -22.37
N THR A 164 6.88 1.90 -21.07
CA THR A 164 8.16 2.29 -20.47
C THR A 164 8.62 1.21 -19.48
N PRO A 165 9.94 1.02 -19.27
CA PRO A 165 10.46 -0.10 -18.49
C PRO A 165 10.55 0.20 -16.99
N HIS A 166 9.41 0.48 -16.34
CA HIS A 166 9.27 0.75 -14.90
C HIS A 166 10.17 1.90 -14.42
N LEU A 167 9.99 3.06 -15.03
CA LEU A 167 10.82 4.25 -14.82
C LEU A 167 10.35 5.16 -13.68
N GLY A 168 9.25 4.84 -12.98
CA GLY A 168 8.61 5.74 -12.01
C GLY A 168 9.56 6.33 -10.97
N ALA A 169 10.55 5.57 -10.48
CA ALA A 169 11.57 6.01 -9.52
C ALA A 169 12.98 6.16 -10.14
N SER A 170 13.11 6.05 -11.46
CA SER A 170 14.41 6.07 -12.15
C SER A 170 14.86 7.49 -12.48
N THR A 171 15.00 8.34 -11.46
CA THR A 171 15.60 9.67 -11.55
C THR A 171 16.81 9.76 -10.64
N SER A 172 17.78 10.62 -10.97
CA SER A 172 18.99 10.84 -10.14
C SER A 172 18.61 11.26 -8.73
N GLU A 173 17.67 12.18 -8.59
CA GLU A 173 17.20 12.71 -7.30
C GLU A 173 16.49 11.63 -6.46
N ALA A 174 15.68 10.77 -7.09
CA ALA A 174 15.01 9.68 -6.37
C ALA A 174 16.02 8.66 -5.86
N GLN A 175 16.98 8.25 -6.68
CA GLN A 175 18.05 7.30 -6.30
C GLN A 175 18.90 7.85 -5.15
N GLU A 176 19.31 9.11 -5.22
CA GLU A 176 20.08 9.77 -4.15
C GLU A 176 19.28 9.85 -2.84
N LYS A 177 18.01 10.32 -2.91
CA LYS A 177 17.17 10.42 -1.72
C LYS A 177 16.91 9.07 -1.08
N VAL A 178 16.65 8.02 -1.86
CA VAL A 178 16.44 6.67 -1.33
C VAL A 178 17.72 6.16 -0.65
N ALA A 179 18.89 6.37 -1.26
CA ALA A 179 20.16 5.95 -0.68
C ALA A 179 20.42 6.66 0.67
N LEU A 180 20.20 7.97 0.75
CA LEU A 180 20.33 8.74 1.98
C LEU A 180 19.35 8.27 3.06
N GLN A 181 18.07 8.11 2.73
CA GLN A 181 17.04 7.64 3.67
C GLN A 181 17.36 6.25 4.21
N VAL A 182 17.82 5.33 3.37
CA VAL A 182 18.22 3.99 3.82
C VAL A 182 19.42 4.08 4.77
N ALA A 183 20.43 4.90 4.45
CA ALA A 183 21.58 5.07 5.30
C ALA A 183 21.21 5.68 6.67
N GLU A 184 20.33 6.68 6.70
CA GLU A 184 19.80 7.28 7.92
C GLU A 184 19.02 6.25 8.76
N GLN A 185 18.09 5.52 8.16
CA GLN A 185 17.29 4.48 8.85
C GLN A 185 18.16 3.35 9.40
N MET A 186 19.16 2.91 8.65
CA MET A 186 20.13 1.92 9.14
C MET A 186 20.96 2.45 10.32
N SER A 187 21.38 3.70 10.25
CA SER A 187 22.13 4.39 11.32
C SER A 187 21.28 4.48 12.59
N ASP A 188 20.04 4.93 12.47
CA ASP A 188 19.11 5.03 13.58
C ASP A 188 18.86 3.66 14.22
N TYR A 189 18.66 2.62 13.42
CA TYR A 189 18.49 1.26 13.93
C TYR A 189 19.71 0.79 14.72
N LEU A 190 20.93 0.99 14.19
CA LEU A 190 22.15 0.54 14.84
C LEU A 190 22.47 1.32 16.11
N LEU A 191 22.18 2.62 16.14
CA LEU A 191 22.50 3.48 17.28
C LEU A 191 21.44 3.47 18.38
N THR A 192 20.16 3.44 18.01
CA THR A 192 19.04 3.63 18.95
C THR A 192 18.11 2.43 19.03
N GLY A 193 18.12 1.53 18.03
CA GLY A 193 17.17 0.45 17.87
C GLY A 193 15.84 0.91 17.22
N ALA A 194 15.79 2.14 16.69
CA ALA A 194 14.63 2.64 15.97
C ALA A 194 14.40 1.85 14.68
N VAL A 195 13.14 1.53 14.38
CA VAL A 195 12.74 0.80 13.18
C VAL A 195 11.71 1.65 12.44
N THR A 196 12.14 2.39 11.43
CA THR A 196 11.26 3.22 10.61
C THR A 196 11.07 2.60 9.22
N ASN A 197 9.84 2.65 8.72
CA ASN A 197 9.49 2.14 7.38
C ASN A 197 9.84 0.67 7.12
N ALA A 198 9.94 -0.17 8.16
CA ALA A 198 10.15 -1.60 7.98
C ALA A 198 8.96 -2.25 7.27
N VAL A 199 9.23 -3.18 6.36
CA VAL A 199 8.21 -3.87 5.57
C VAL A 199 7.44 -4.89 6.42
N ASN A 200 8.08 -5.47 7.42
CA ASN A 200 7.63 -6.64 8.18
C ASN A 200 7.67 -6.46 9.71
N MET A 201 7.87 -5.24 10.18
CA MET A 201 7.84 -4.91 11.61
C MET A 201 7.05 -3.63 11.85
N PRO A 202 6.41 -3.48 13.04
CA PRO A 202 5.84 -2.21 13.46
C PRO A 202 6.93 -1.13 13.50
N SER A 203 6.60 0.06 12.96
CA SER A 203 7.52 1.20 12.99
C SER A 203 7.68 1.75 14.41
N VAL A 204 8.91 2.08 14.74
CA VAL A 204 9.33 2.77 16.00
C VAL A 204 10.28 3.87 15.61
N THR A 205 9.91 5.12 15.85
CA THR A 205 10.77 6.26 15.52
C THR A 205 11.97 6.35 16.47
N ALA A 206 13.00 7.11 16.08
CA ALA A 206 14.17 7.35 16.93
C ALA A 206 13.80 8.05 18.26
N GLU A 207 12.74 8.85 18.26
CA GLU A 207 12.22 9.52 19.45
C GLU A 207 11.45 8.55 20.36
N GLU A 208 10.69 7.61 19.80
CA GLU A 208 9.91 6.61 20.53
C GLU A 208 10.77 5.45 21.05
N ALA A 209 11.85 5.09 20.38
CA ALA A 209 12.66 3.92 20.70
C ALA A 209 13.17 3.90 22.15
N PRO A 210 13.71 4.98 22.72
CA PRO A 210 14.14 5.01 24.12
C PRO A 210 13.00 4.78 25.11
N LEU A 211 11.80 5.30 24.81
CA LEU A 211 10.59 5.14 25.62
C LEU A 211 10.04 3.72 25.54
N LEU A 212 9.97 3.16 24.36
CA LEU A 212 9.36 1.83 24.12
C LEU A 212 10.27 0.68 24.56
N LYS A 213 11.59 0.84 24.51
CA LYS A 213 12.55 -0.22 24.85
C LYS A 213 12.32 -0.89 26.21
N PRO A 214 12.06 -0.16 27.33
CA PRO A 214 11.72 -0.78 28.63
C PRO A 214 10.43 -1.59 28.57
N TYR A 215 9.38 -1.04 27.92
CA TYR A 215 8.09 -1.71 27.79
C TYR A 215 8.18 -2.99 26.94
N MET A 216 8.92 -2.95 25.83
CA MET A 216 9.18 -4.12 25.00
C MET A 216 9.93 -5.21 25.77
N LYS A 217 10.94 -4.81 26.55
CA LYS A 217 11.69 -5.77 27.39
C LYS A 217 10.82 -6.38 28.48
N LEU A 218 10.00 -5.57 29.13
CA LEU A 218 9.03 -6.06 30.13
C LEU A 218 8.03 -7.03 29.49
N ALA A 219 7.45 -6.67 28.35
CA ALA A 219 6.47 -7.48 27.64
C ALA A 219 7.06 -8.82 27.18
N GLU A 220 8.30 -8.83 26.67
CA GLU A 220 9.01 -10.05 26.33
C GLU A 220 9.18 -10.96 27.56
N ASN A 221 9.58 -10.39 28.71
CA ASN A 221 9.79 -11.13 29.95
C ASN A 221 8.46 -11.70 30.50
N LEU A 222 7.38 -10.90 30.54
CA LEU A 222 6.04 -11.34 30.95
C LEU A 222 5.53 -12.47 30.03
N GLY A 223 5.72 -12.28 28.73
CA GLY A 223 5.40 -13.29 27.73
C GLY A 223 6.19 -14.58 27.93
N ALA A 224 7.51 -14.50 28.13
CA ALA A 224 8.37 -15.66 28.34
C ALA A 224 8.00 -16.43 29.60
N PHE A 225 7.70 -15.73 30.67
CA PHE A 225 7.21 -16.37 31.91
C PHE A 225 5.87 -17.08 31.66
N SER A 226 4.91 -16.40 31.03
CA SER A 226 3.61 -16.98 30.70
C SER A 226 3.75 -18.22 29.81
N GLY A 227 4.60 -18.15 28.77
CA GLY A 227 4.84 -19.26 27.86
C GLY A 227 5.49 -20.49 28.52
N GLN A 228 6.37 -20.29 29.52
CA GLN A 228 7.01 -21.40 30.26
C GLN A 228 6.06 -22.13 31.19
N VAL A 229 5.07 -21.45 31.79
CA VAL A 229 4.13 -22.06 32.74
C VAL A 229 2.87 -22.64 32.07
N ILE A 230 2.76 -22.51 30.75
CA ILE A 230 1.66 -23.04 29.96
C ILE A 230 2.10 -24.37 29.33
N GLY A 231 1.48 -25.47 29.77
CA GLY A 231 1.77 -26.80 29.27
C GLY A 231 0.86 -27.34 28.18
N SER A 232 -0.01 -26.49 27.60
CA SER A 232 -1.03 -26.90 26.62
C SER A 232 -1.17 -25.88 25.49
N ALA A 233 -1.89 -26.27 24.42
CA ALA A 233 -2.08 -25.40 23.24
C ALA A 233 -2.76 -24.06 23.58
N ILE A 234 -2.17 -22.96 23.14
CA ILE A 234 -2.66 -21.61 23.37
C ILE A 234 -3.82 -21.34 22.42
N LYS A 235 -4.92 -20.81 22.93
CA LYS A 235 -6.09 -20.37 22.17
C LYS A 235 -6.09 -18.85 21.94
N SER A 236 -5.78 -18.08 23.01
CA SER A 236 -5.75 -16.64 22.92
C SER A 236 -4.66 -16.02 23.78
N ILE A 237 -4.20 -14.85 23.37
CA ILE A 237 -3.26 -13.99 24.09
C ILE A 237 -3.84 -12.59 24.12
N SER A 238 -4.04 -12.05 25.35
CA SER A 238 -4.47 -10.66 25.53
C SER A 238 -3.34 -9.86 26.18
N ILE A 239 -3.07 -8.69 25.60
CA ILE A 239 -2.10 -7.73 26.13
C ILE A 239 -2.84 -6.46 26.48
N GLU A 240 -2.83 -6.13 27.77
CA GLU A 240 -3.53 -4.98 28.33
C GLU A 240 -2.54 -3.89 28.75
N PHE A 241 -2.89 -2.65 28.46
CA PHE A 241 -2.11 -1.45 28.72
C PHE A 241 -2.92 -0.53 29.64
N GLU A 242 -2.37 -0.17 30.79
CA GLU A 242 -3.02 0.73 31.75
C GLU A 242 -2.07 1.87 32.19
N GLY A 243 -2.63 3.03 32.56
CA GLY A 243 -1.87 4.22 32.92
C GLY A 243 -1.03 4.74 31.74
N LEU A 244 0.21 5.18 31.99
CA LEU A 244 1.09 5.70 30.94
C LEU A 244 1.35 4.71 29.82
N ALA A 245 1.25 3.40 30.07
CA ALA A 245 1.36 2.39 29.02
C ALA A 245 0.23 2.47 28.00
N ALA A 246 -0.94 3.01 28.33
CA ALA A 246 -2.05 3.14 27.39
C ALA A 246 -1.79 4.22 26.31
N GLU A 247 -0.86 5.15 26.54
CA GLU A 247 -0.54 6.25 25.63
C GLU A 247 0.48 5.87 24.56
N ILE A 248 1.28 4.80 24.78
CA ILE A 248 2.33 4.40 23.85
C ILE A 248 1.79 3.64 22.62
N ASN A 249 2.64 3.52 21.59
CA ASN A 249 2.39 2.64 20.46
C ASN A 249 2.41 1.16 20.91
N PRO A 250 1.27 0.44 20.86
CA PRO A 250 1.18 -0.91 21.40
C PRO A 250 1.84 -1.95 20.49
N ALA A 251 1.93 -1.71 19.19
CA ALA A 251 2.29 -2.75 18.22
C ALA A 251 3.68 -3.37 18.46
N PRO A 252 4.76 -2.60 18.76
CA PRO A 252 6.06 -3.18 19.08
C PRO A 252 6.06 -3.97 20.40
N VAL A 253 5.29 -3.49 21.38
CA VAL A 253 5.17 -4.13 22.71
C VAL A 253 4.41 -5.46 22.61
N VAL A 254 3.35 -5.50 21.79
CA VAL A 254 2.61 -6.74 21.49
C VAL A 254 3.50 -7.75 20.79
N ALA A 255 4.27 -7.34 19.78
CA ALA A 255 5.21 -8.22 19.10
C ALA A 255 6.25 -8.80 20.05
N ALA A 256 6.76 -8.01 21.00
CA ALA A 256 7.68 -8.45 22.03
C ALA A 256 7.02 -9.47 23.00
N ALA A 257 5.78 -9.20 23.44
CA ALA A 257 5.04 -10.15 24.29
C ALA A 257 4.81 -11.50 23.58
N LEU A 258 4.38 -11.47 22.32
CA LEU A 258 4.19 -12.68 21.51
C LEU A 258 5.49 -13.46 21.33
N THR A 259 6.60 -12.74 21.07
CA THR A 259 7.93 -13.37 21.00
C THR A 259 8.24 -14.12 22.29
N GLY A 260 8.03 -13.49 23.45
CA GLY A 260 8.23 -14.12 24.74
C GLY A 260 7.36 -15.37 24.93
N VAL A 261 6.05 -15.26 24.69
CA VAL A 261 5.10 -16.38 24.87
C VAL A 261 5.44 -17.58 23.99
N LEU A 262 5.84 -17.34 22.75
CA LEU A 262 6.09 -18.41 21.77
C LEU A 262 7.51 -19.00 21.84
N LYS A 263 8.49 -18.25 22.37
CA LYS A 263 9.90 -18.64 22.44
C LYS A 263 10.16 -19.99 23.14
N PRO A 264 9.44 -20.40 24.22
CA PRO A 264 9.64 -21.70 24.84
C PRO A 264 9.27 -22.89 23.93
N THR A 265 8.40 -22.68 22.96
CA THR A 265 7.92 -23.73 22.04
C THR A 265 8.48 -23.64 20.63
N LEU A 266 9.09 -22.49 20.27
CA LEU A 266 9.60 -22.20 18.94
C LEU A 266 11.04 -21.69 19.01
N THR A 267 11.98 -22.42 18.42
CA THR A 267 13.41 -22.10 18.48
C THR A 267 13.84 -20.90 17.67
N SER A 268 13.05 -20.48 16.68
CA SER A 268 13.40 -19.40 15.72
C SER A 268 12.46 -18.20 15.76
N VAL A 269 11.62 -18.07 16.80
CA VAL A 269 10.69 -16.94 16.89
C VAL A 269 11.39 -15.63 17.30
N ASN A 270 11.03 -14.56 16.65
CA ASN A 270 11.49 -13.21 16.93
C ASN A 270 10.35 -12.19 16.74
N MET A 271 10.59 -10.91 16.97
CA MET A 271 9.56 -9.87 16.88
C MET A 271 8.92 -9.73 15.49
N VAL A 272 9.62 -10.15 14.42
CA VAL A 272 9.10 -10.14 13.05
C VAL A 272 8.16 -11.32 12.83
N SER A 273 8.60 -12.52 13.24
CA SER A 273 7.87 -13.77 12.97
C SER A 273 6.74 -14.05 13.97
N ALA A 274 6.82 -13.55 15.21
CA ALA A 274 5.89 -13.91 16.27
C ALA A 274 4.41 -13.60 15.95
N PRO A 275 4.04 -12.46 15.37
CA PRO A 275 2.65 -12.20 14.99
C PRO A 275 2.13 -13.16 13.91
N ALA A 276 2.96 -13.45 12.90
CA ALA A 276 2.61 -14.39 11.82
C ALA A 276 2.50 -15.84 12.35
N GLU A 277 3.39 -16.24 13.24
CA GLU A 277 3.34 -17.55 13.89
C GLU A 277 2.08 -17.72 14.77
N ALA A 278 1.69 -16.68 15.51
CA ALA A 278 0.45 -16.68 16.28
C ALA A 278 -0.76 -16.87 15.36
N GLN A 279 -0.82 -16.12 14.27
CA GLN A 279 -1.90 -16.21 13.27
C GLN A 279 -1.93 -17.59 12.59
N ALA A 280 -0.80 -18.12 12.15
CA ALA A 280 -0.70 -19.43 11.50
C ALA A 280 -1.16 -20.58 12.40
N ARG A 281 -1.03 -20.42 13.72
CA ARG A 281 -1.47 -21.38 14.74
C ARG A 281 -2.91 -21.16 15.21
N GLY A 282 -3.62 -20.19 14.64
CA GLY A 282 -4.99 -19.86 15.03
C GLY A 282 -5.12 -19.24 16.43
N ILE A 283 -4.02 -18.65 16.96
CA ILE A 283 -4.04 -17.97 18.27
C ILE A 283 -4.67 -16.60 18.10
N ALA A 284 -5.78 -16.35 18.79
CA ALA A 284 -6.42 -15.05 18.82
C ALA A 284 -5.57 -14.06 19.65
N VAL A 285 -5.17 -12.94 19.06
CA VAL A 285 -4.38 -11.90 19.75
C VAL A 285 -5.25 -10.68 19.94
N THR A 286 -5.38 -10.22 21.19
CA THR A 286 -6.19 -9.03 21.54
C THR A 286 -5.33 -8.00 22.26
N THR A 287 -5.44 -6.75 21.82
CA THR A 287 -4.79 -5.60 22.46
C THR A 287 -5.86 -4.74 23.11
N ILE A 288 -5.73 -4.46 24.40
CA ILE A 288 -6.68 -3.68 25.18
C ILE A 288 -5.97 -2.49 25.81
N LYS A 289 -6.50 -1.29 25.60
CA LYS A 289 -6.06 -0.07 26.27
C LYS A 289 -7.15 0.37 27.24
N HIS A 290 -6.79 0.59 28.49
CA HIS A 290 -7.72 1.07 29.51
C HIS A 290 -7.51 2.55 29.75
N ASP A 291 -8.53 3.33 29.45
CA ASP A 291 -8.59 4.78 29.71
C ASP A 291 -9.24 5.05 31.08
N ARG A 292 -8.71 4.40 32.12
CA ARG A 292 -9.18 4.56 33.50
C ARG A 292 -8.00 4.77 34.46
N PRO A 293 -8.21 5.43 35.58
CA PRO A 293 -7.20 5.50 36.64
C PRO A 293 -6.75 4.11 37.04
N CYS A 294 -5.45 3.90 37.13
CA CYS A 294 -4.81 2.68 37.55
C CYS A 294 -4.13 2.88 38.89
N ASP A 295 -4.07 1.83 39.74
CA ASP A 295 -3.36 1.89 41.03
C ASP A 295 -1.85 2.09 40.86
N TYR A 296 -1.34 1.87 39.64
CA TYR A 296 0.05 2.07 39.25
C TYR A 296 0.17 3.18 38.21
N GLN A 297 1.31 3.84 38.15
CA GLN A 297 1.56 4.86 37.12
C GLN A 297 1.55 4.25 35.70
N THR A 298 1.97 2.99 35.58
CA THR A 298 2.00 2.25 34.34
C THR A 298 1.89 0.74 34.62
N MET A 299 1.14 0.02 33.80
CA MET A 299 1.02 -1.42 33.92
C MET A 299 0.86 -2.07 32.54
N LEU A 300 1.56 -3.20 32.37
CA LEU A 300 1.33 -4.15 31.28
C LEU A 300 0.84 -5.45 31.87
N ARG A 301 -0.21 -6.02 31.27
CA ARG A 301 -0.74 -7.33 31.64
C ARG A 301 -0.78 -8.24 30.44
N VAL A 302 -0.22 -9.44 30.58
CA VAL A 302 -0.26 -10.49 29.57
C VAL A 302 -1.12 -11.63 30.10
N THR A 303 -2.22 -11.90 29.44
CA THR A 303 -3.11 -13.03 29.74
C THR A 303 -3.03 -14.03 28.60
N VAL A 304 -2.75 -15.28 28.95
CA VAL A 304 -2.70 -16.39 28.00
C VAL A 304 -3.74 -17.43 28.39
N GLU A 305 -4.60 -17.78 27.43
CA GLU A 305 -5.69 -18.73 27.60
C GLU A 305 -5.44 -20.00 26.78
N THR A 306 -5.66 -21.12 27.41
CA THR A 306 -5.65 -22.44 26.77
C THR A 306 -7.03 -23.08 26.88
N GLY A 307 -7.22 -24.28 26.35
CA GLY A 307 -8.49 -25.03 26.55
C GLY A 307 -8.82 -25.35 28.00
N GLU A 308 -7.83 -25.33 28.89
CA GLU A 308 -7.94 -25.81 30.25
C GLU A 308 -7.68 -24.73 31.31
N ARG A 309 -6.87 -23.73 31.01
CA ARG A 309 -6.37 -22.77 31.99
C ARG A 309 -6.22 -21.37 31.41
N THR A 310 -6.42 -20.38 32.25
CA THR A 310 -6.02 -18.98 31.98
C THR A 310 -4.90 -18.59 32.92
N ARG A 311 -3.87 -17.95 32.42
CA ARG A 311 -2.73 -17.41 33.16
C ARG A 311 -2.59 -15.93 32.87
N THR A 312 -2.51 -15.15 33.92
CA THR A 312 -2.33 -13.70 33.86
C THR A 312 -1.09 -13.31 34.63
N VAL A 313 -0.26 -12.46 34.03
CA VAL A 313 0.96 -11.90 34.64
C VAL A 313 0.96 -10.40 34.32
N ALA A 314 1.27 -9.57 35.33
CA ALA A 314 1.33 -8.11 35.19
C ALA A 314 2.59 -7.57 35.91
#